data_41f9878811c32e40758c27ff6926164b
#
_entry.id   41f9878811c32e40758c27ff6926164b
#
_cell.length_a   1.000
_cell.length_b   1.000
_cell.length_c   1.000
_cell.angle_alpha   90.00
_cell.angle_beta   90.00
_cell.angle_gamma   90.00
#
_symmetry.space_group_name_H-M   'P 1'
#
loop_
_entity.id
_entity.type
_entity.pdbx_description
1 polymer ?
#
loop_
_entity_poly.entity_id
_entity_poly.type
_entity_poly.pdbx_seq_one_letter_code
_entity_poly.pdbx_strand_id
1 'polypeptide(L)'
;MTHPLPVLALSFFWLPLLTMGQNPSPASPNAAGHDLGFTDTPMLPGLPYHVHDPNRPHAKVVTPAAEPGGPPSDAIVLFDGKDLSQWTSHHSDITKGGAAGPVEWKLGEGFVEVVPNTGDIATKQKFGDCQLHVEWAAPAEIQGSSQSRGNSGVILMGRYEMQVLDSYNNPTYADGAAGSIYGQWPPLVNPVRPPGQWQSYDIVFEAPRFDGDKVVSPAYFTVFLNGVLLHNHKASMGPMTYRHVAHYVPHGLEEPLVLQNHNTKVRFRNIWIRRLSGYDQPEK
;
A
#
# COMPACT_ATOMS: atom_id res chain seq x y z
N MET A 1 -9.18 -59.94 -45.13
CA MET A 1 -10.29 -60.39 -44.27
C MET A 1 -10.16 -59.60 -42.98
N THR A 2 -10.88 -58.50 -42.94
CA THR A 2 -10.82 -57.57 -41.81
C THR A 2 -12.17 -57.60 -41.09
N HIS A 3 -12.18 -58.05 -39.85
CA HIS A 3 -13.36 -58.00 -38.99
C HIS A 3 -13.43 -56.65 -38.27
N PRO A 4 -14.61 -55.98 -38.27
CA PRO A 4 -14.78 -54.80 -37.44
C PRO A 4 -15.16 -55.15 -35.98
N LEU A 5 -14.55 -54.45 -35.00
CA LEU A 5 -14.92 -54.49 -33.60
C LEU A 5 -16.21 -53.70 -33.33
N PRO A 6 -17.04 -54.12 -32.39
CA PRO A 6 -18.28 -53.41 -32.11
C PRO A 6 -18.00 -52.19 -31.19
N VAL A 7 -18.61 -51.06 -31.54
CA VAL A 7 -18.67 -49.84 -30.72
C VAL A 7 -19.70 -50.04 -29.60
N LEU A 8 -19.22 -50.02 -28.36
CA LEU A 8 -20.10 -50.01 -27.18
C LEU A 8 -20.59 -48.59 -26.94
N ALA A 9 -21.88 -48.38 -27.14
CA ALA A 9 -22.54 -47.11 -26.78
C ALA A 9 -22.81 -47.11 -25.27
N LEU A 10 -22.10 -46.23 -24.51
CA LEU A 10 -22.44 -45.92 -23.12
C LEU A 10 -23.59 -44.92 -23.09
N SER A 11 -24.75 -45.42 -22.70
CA SER A 11 -25.92 -44.58 -22.41
C SER A 11 -25.75 -43.94 -21.02
N PHE A 12 -25.52 -42.64 -20.98
CA PHE A 12 -25.55 -41.86 -19.71
C PHE A 12 -27.02 -41.67 -19.32
N PHE A 13 -27.46 -42.31 -18.29
CA PHE A 13 -28.71 -42.02 -17.60
C PHE A 13 -28.49 -40.75 -16.73
N TRP A 14 -29.12 -39.67 -17.13
CA TRP A 14 -29.26 -38.49 -16.27
C TRP A 14 -30.35 -38.78 -15.21
N LEU A 15 -29.93 -38.94 -13.96
CA LEU A 15 -30.87 -38.84 -12.83
C LEU A 15 -31.08 -37.35 -12.53
N PRO A 16 -32.30 -36.86 -12.39
CA PRO A 16 -32.53 -35.52 -11.87
C PRO A 16 -32.20 -35.48 -10.41
N LEU A 17 -31.23 -34.61 -10.02
CA LEU A 17 -30.97 -34.25 -8.65
C LEU A 17 -32.23 -33.55 -8.09
N LEU A 18 -32.99 -34.25 -7.28
CA LEU A 18 -33.99 -33.63 -6.42
C LEU A 18 -33.27 -32.72 -5.44
N THR A 19 -33.28 -31.41 -5.70
CA THR A 19 -32.95 -30.40 -4.70
C THR A 19 -34.01 -30.50 -3.61
N MET A 20 -33.66 -31.18 -2.50
CA MET A 20 -34.41 -31.03 -1.27
C MET A 20 -34.29 -29.57 -0.85
N GLY A 21 -35.36 -28.81 -1.05
CA GLY A 21 -35.49 -27.49 -0.47
C GLY A 21 -35.31 -27.63 1.06
N GLN A 22 -34.21 -27.06 1.53
CA GLN A 22 -34.08 -26.84 2.98
C GLN A 22 -35.16 -25.85 3.33
N ASN A 23 -36.21 -26.36 4.00
CA ASN A 23 -37.14 -25.51 4.73
C ASN A 23 -36.29 -24.63 5.65
N PRO A 24 -36.45 -23.31 5.65
CA PRO A 24 -35.79 -22.48 6.64
C PRO A 24 -36.25 -23.02 8.03
N SER A 25 -35.26 -23.42 8.84
CA SER A 25 -35.52 -23.73 10.25
C SER A 25 -36.32 -22.59 10.81
N PRO A 26 -37.42 -22.88 11.56
CA PRO A 26 -38.17 -21.82 12.21
C PRO A 26 -37.19 -21.06 13.10
N ALA A 27 -37.13 -19.75 12.92
CA ALA A 27 -36.35 -18.86 13.77
C ALA A 27 -36.69 -19.18 15.22
N SER A 28 -35.67 -19.48 16.01
CA SER A 28 -35.84 -19.78 17.43
C SER A 28 -36.55 -18.58 18.07
N PRO A 29 -37.67 -18.74 18.79
CA PRO A 29 -38.44 -17.63 19.32
C PRO A 29 -37.77 -16.89 20.49
N ASN A 30 -36.49 -17.12 20.77
CA ASN A 30 -35.68 -16.49 21.81
C ASN A 30 -34.54 -15.59 21.27
N ALA A 31 -34.68 -14.99 20.09
CA ALA A 31 -33.81 -13.91 19.64
C ALA A 31 -34.21 -12.54 20.23
N ALA A 32 -34.96 -12.50 21.32
CA ALA A 32 -35.21 -11.30 22.11
C ALA A 32 -34.10 -11.20 23.18
N GLY A 33 -33.10 -10.34 22.96
CA GLY A 33 -32.19 -9.88 24.00
C GLY A 33 -31.05 -10.82 24.34
N HIS A 34 -30.23 -11.23 23.34
CA HIS A 34 -28.83 -11.44 23.67
C HIS A 34 -28.26 -10.05 23.90
N ASP A 35 -27.93 -9.74 25.17
CA ASP A 35 -27.15 -8.55 25.48
C ASP A 35 -25.94 -8.51 24.54
N LEU A 36 -25.72 -7.37 23.86
CA LEU A 36 -24.64 -7.19 22.91
C LEU A 36 -23.25 -7.23 23.58
N GLY A 37 -23.21 -7.57 24.88
CA GLY A 37 -22.01 -7.66 25.70
C GLY A 37 -22.29 -7.69 27.16
N PHE A 38 -21.31 -7.37 28.01
CA PHE A 38 -21.35 -7.48 29.45
C PHE A 38 -20.78 -6.23 30.12
N THR A 39 -21.39 -5.79 31.22
CA THR A 39 -20.92 -4.65 32.04
C THR A 39 -20.45 -5.10 33.42
N ASP A 40 -20.50 -6.38 33.73
CA ASP A 40 -20.11 -7.03 34.97
C ASP A 40 -18.79 -7.82 34.87
N THR A 41 -18.15 -7.79 33.73
CA THR A 41 -16.84 -8.41 33.47
C THR A 41 -15.68 -7.50 33.93
N PRO A 42 -14.45 -8.02 34.06
CA PRO A 42 -13.29 -7.19 34.41
C PRO A 42 -13.07 -6.05 33.42
N MET A 43 -12.58 -4.90 33.92
CA MET A 43 -12.15 -3.79 33.11
C MET A 43 -10.88 -4.16 32.32
N LEU A 44 -10.78 -3.72 31.07
CA LEU A 44 -9.57 -3.84 30.28
C LEU A 44 -8.49 -2.89 30.81
N PRO A 45 -7.25 -3.36 31.04
CA PRO A 45 -6.18 -2.52 31.56
C PRO A 45 -5.91 -1.29 30.67
N GLY A 46 -6.01 -0.09 31.26
CA GLY A 46 -5.75 1.18 30.55
C GLY A 46 -6.85 1.64 29.59
N LEU A 47 -7.98 0.97 29.56
CA LEU A 47 -9.14 1.35 28.74
C LEU A 47 -10.39 1.58 29.61
N PRO A 48 -11.34 2.43 29.18
CA PRO A 48 -12.57 2.70 29.92
C PRO A 48 -13.67 1.67 29.65
N TYR A 49 -13.33 0.46 29.20
CA TYR A 49 -14.27 -0.57 28.78
C TYR A 49 -14.10 -1.87 29.55
N HIS A 50 -15.19 -2.57 29.78
CA HIS A 50 -15.17 -3.96 30.22
C HIS A 50 -14.74 -4.92 29.10
N VAL A 51 -14.34 -6.13 29.47
CA VAL A 51 -14.22 -7.23 28.49
C VAL A 51 -15.59 -7.49 27.89
N HIS A 52 -15.72 -7.43 26.57
CA HIS A 52 -16.98 -7.52 25.83
C HIS A 52 -18.00 -6.43 26.18
N ASP A 53 -17.54 -5.21 26.44
CA ASP A 53 -18.39 -4.06 26.76
C ASP A 53 -19.29 -3.69 25.56
N PRO A 54 -20.64 -3.67 25.75
CA PRO A 54 -21.56 -3.33 24.67
C PRO A 54 -21.50 -1.86 24.25
N ASN A 55 -20.87 -0.99 25.06
CA ASN A 55 -20.72 0.44 24.77
C ASN A 55 -19.40 0.78 24.08
N ARG A 56 -18.51 -0.23 23.88
CA ARG A 56 -17.27 -0.02 23.16
C ARG A 56 -17.56 0.24 21.68
N PRO A 57 -16.96 1.28 21.04
CA PRO A 57 -17.19 1.60 19.64
C PRO A 57 -16.93 0.40 18.72
N HIS A 58 -17.86 0.11 17.83
CA HIS A 58 -17.68 -0.88 16.79
C HIS A 58 -16.77 -0.36 15.68
N ALA A 59 -16.11 -1.27 14.96
CA ALA A 59 -15.33 -0.92 13.81
C ALA A 59 -16.22 -0.34 12.71
N LYS A 60 -15.76 0.76 12.08
CA LYS A 60 -16.42 1.37 10.92
C LYS A 60 -16.58 0.34 9.79
N VAL A 61 -17.75 0.27 9.21
CA VAL A 61 -18.01 -0.58 8.04
C VAL A 61 -17.34 0.03 6.82
N VAL A 62 -16.47 -0.75 6.18
CA VAL A 62 -15.77 -0.39 4.94
C VAL A 62 -16.03 -1.49 3.91
N THR A 63 -16.48 -1.10 2.72
CA THR A 63 -16.66 -2.04 1.61
C THR A 63 -15.29 -2.28 0.95
N PRO A 64 -14.80 -3.53 0.90
CA PRO A 64 -13.57 -3.83 0.17
C PRO A 64 -13.79 -3.61 -1.35
N ALA A 65 -12.70 -3.40 -2.07
CA ALA A 65 -12.76 -3.34 -3.53
C ALA A 65 -13.22 -4.68 -4.13
N ALA A 66 -13.88 -4.63 -5.29
CA ALA A 66 -14.31 -5.84 -6.02
C ALA A 66 -13.10 -6.63 -6.57
N GLU A 67 -12.05 -5.93 -6.97
CA GLU A 67 -10.85 -6.53 -7.52
C GLU A 67 -9.67 -6.43 -6.53
N PRO A 68 -8.79 -7.45 -6.49
CA PRO A 68 -7.60 -7.40 -5.64
C PRO A 68 -6.73 -6.16 -5.93
N GLY A 69 -6.27 -5.50 -4.88
CA GLY A 69 -5.46 -4.28 -4.98
C GLY A 69 -6.26 -3.01 -5.27
N GLY A 70 -7.56 -3.09 -5.50
CA GLY A 70 -8.40 -1.92 -5.70
C GLY A 70 -8.66 -1.12 -4.42
N PRO A 71 -9.14 0.14 -4.54
CA PRO A 71 -9.40 1.00 -3.38
C PRO A 71 -10.66 0.56 -2.60
N PRO A 72 -10.59 0.39 -1.27
CA PRO A 72 -11.77 0.23 -0.44
C PRO A 72 -12.58 1.54 -0.36
N SER A 73 -13.83 1.44 0.13
CA SER A 73 -14.78 2.57 0.10
C SER A 73 -14.36 3.81 0.91
N ASP A 74 -13.42 3.68 1.83
CA ASP A 74 -12.87 4.78 2.63
C ASP A 74 -11.49 5.27 2.14
N ALA A 75 -11.01 4.76 0.99
CA ALA A 75 -9.77 5.21 0.39
C ALA A 75 -9.94 6.53 -0.37
N ILE A 76 -8.89 7.32 -0.34
CA ILE A 76 -8.70 8.48 -1.21
C ILE A 76 -7.92 7.98 -2.43
N VAL A 77 -8.55 8.02 -3.60
CA VAL A 77 -7.92 7.62 -4.85
C VAL A 77 -7.02 8.77 -5.31
N LEU A 78 -5.73 8.53 -5.35
CA LEU A 78 -4.72 9.51 -5.77
C LEU A 78 -4.44 9.45 -7.27
N PHE A 79 -4.59 8.25 -7.86
CA PHE A 79 -4.46 8.06 -9.31
C PHE A 79 -5.21 6.80 -9.76
N ASP A 80 -6.22 6.98 -10.61
CA ASP A 80 -7.06 5.91 -11.17
C ASP A 80 -6.77 5.61 -12.65
N GLY A 81 -5.68 6.19 -13.17
CA GLY A 81 -5.28 6.03 -14.58
C GLY A 81 -5.82 7.11 -15.53
N LYS A 82 -6.57 8.10 -15.06
CA LYS A 82 -7.22 9.09 -15.92
C LYS A 82 -6.54 10.46 -15.92
N ASP A 83 -6.23 11.01 -14.74
CA ASP A 83 -5.67 12.33 -14.62
C ASP A 83 -4.73 12.47 -13.41
N LEU A 84 -4.01 13.59 -13.35
CA LEU A 84 -3.07 13.93 -12.30
C LEU A 84 -3.57 15.10 -11.43
N SER A 85 -4.89 15.30 -11.36
CA SER A 85 -5.52 16.41 -10.62
C SER A 85 -5.17 16.43 -9.14
N GLN A 86 -4.83 15.28 -8.53
CA GLN A 86 -4.40 15.15 -7.14
C GLN A 86 -2.90 15.49 -6.94
N TRP A 87 -2.15 15.71 -8.03
CA TRP A 87 -0.70 15.87 -8.01
C TRP A 87 -0.27 17.24 -8.47
N THR A 88 0.95 17.62 -8.09
CA THR A 88 1.65 18.83 -8.51
C THR A 88 3.12 18.48 -8.74
N SER A 89 3.81 19.28 -9.57
CA SER A 89 5.27 19.18 -9.67
C SER A 89 5.92 19.42 -8.31
N HIS A 90 6.99 18.71 -8.03
CA HIS A 90 7.76 18.83 -6.80
C HIS A 90 9.25 18.83 -7.13
N HIS A 91 9.98 19.80 -6.61
CA HIS A 91 11.42 19.84 -6.71
C HIS A 91 11.99 19.64 -5.31
N SER A 92 12.69 18.53 -5.10
CA SER A 92 13.35 18.22 -3.83
C SER A 92 14.45 19.23 -3.47
N ASP A 93 15.00 19.91 -4.48
CA ASP A 93 15.96 21.01 -4.31
C ASP A 93 15.21 22.32 -4.01
N ILE A 94 15.06 22.63 -2.72
CA ILE A 94 14.41 23.88 -2.25
C ILE A 94 15.15 25.14 -2.72
N THR A 95 16.43 25.04 -3.13
CA THR A 95 17.21 26.19 -3.63
C THR A 95 16.75 26.60 -5.03
N LYS A 96 16.09 25.71 -5.77
CA LYS A 96 15.52 26.01 -7.08
C LYS A 96 14.16 26.71 -7.02
N GLY A 97 13.64 26.95 -5.81
CA GLY A 97 12.47 27.80 -5.59
C GLY A 97 11.22 27.40 -6.39
N GLY A 98 11.06 26.09 -6.63
CA GLY A 98 10.01 25.60 -7.49
C GLY A 98 8.63 25.80 -6.88
N ALA A 99 7.92 26.83 -7.34
CA ALA A 99 6.48 26.92 -7.10
C ALA A 99 5.82 25.64 -7.61
N ALA A 100 4.87 25.11 -6.84
CA ALA A 100 4.02 24.02 -7.29
C ALA A 100 3.42 24.34 -8.67
N GLY A 101 3.65 23.50 -9.65
CA GLY A 101 3.25 23.68 -11.04
C GLY A 101 2.55 22.45 -11.61
N PRO A 102 2.21 22.48 -12.90
CA PRO A 102 1.65 21.30 -13.55
C PRO A 102 2.63 20.14 -13.53
N VAL A 103 2.09 18.93 -13.45
CA VAL A 103 2.89 17.71 -13.59
C VAL A 103 3.27 17.52 -15.04
N GLU A 104 4.56 17.28 -15.30
CA GLU A 104 5.09 17.05 -16.64
C GLU A 104 5.32 15.55 -16.96
N TRP A 105 4.96 14.66 -16.04
CA TRP A 105 5.00 13.22 -16.27
C TRP A 105 3.95 12.82 -17.30
N LYS A 106 4.25 11.78 -18.08
CA LYS A 106 3.41 11.35 -19.20
C LYS A 106 2.27 10.43 -18.75
N LEU A 107 1.04 10.83 -19.03
CA LEU A 107 -0.11 9.93 -18.93
C LEU A 107 -0.08 8.90 -20.06
N GLY A 108 -0.18 7.63 -19.71
CA GLY A 108 -0.42 6.51 -20.60
C GLY A 108 -1.82 5.94 -20.41
N GLU A 109 -2.10 4.80 -21.03
CA GLU A 109 -3.35 4.09 -20.85
C GLU A 109 -3.38 3.41 -19.47
N GLY A 110 -4.04 4.06 -18.51
CA GLY A 110 -4.18 3.56 -17.13
C GLY A 110 -2.94 3.72 -16.25
N PHE A 111 -1.91 4.44 -16.67
CA PHE A 111 -0.70 4.68 -15.87
C PHE A 111 -0.11 6.08 -16.09
N VAL A 112 0.76 6.49 -15.21
CA VAL A 112 1.64 7.66 -15.38
C VAL A 112 3.09 7.18 -15.46
N GLU A 113 3.88 7.77 -16.35
CA GLU A 113 5.28 7.44 -16.59
C GLU A 113 6.18 8.63 -16.29
N VAL A 114 7.25 8.38 -15.56
CA VAL A 114 8.30 9.36 -15.29
C VAL A 114 8.89 9.89 -16.60
N VAL A 115 8.92 11.21 -16.74
CA VAL A 115 9.66 11.89 -17.82
C VAL A 115 10.99 12.40 -17.25
N PRO A 116 12.12 11.96 -17.75
CA PRO A 116 13.43 12.41 -17.25
C PRO A 116 13.56 13.93 -17.21
N ASN A 117 14.21 14.45 -16.17
CA ASN A 117 14.51 15.89 -15.94
C ASN A 117 13.30 16.81 -15.66
N THR A 118 12.09 16.27 -15.42
CA THR A 118 10.91 17.10 -15.10
C THR A 118 10.66 17.27 -13.61
N GLY A 119 11.51 16.69 -12.74
CA GLY A 119 11.35 16.71 -11.29
C GLY A 119 10.35 15.64 -10.78
N ASP A 120 10.25 15.57 -9.46
CA ASP A 120 9.34 14.68 -8.75
C ASP A 120 7.89 15.18 -8.87
N ILE A 121 6.96 14.36 -8.43
CA ILE A 121 5.56 14.77 -8.24
C ILE A 121 5.13 14.53 -6.80
N ALA A 122 4.32 15.44 -6.26
CA ALA A 122 3.80 15.37 -4.90
C ALA A 122 2.28 15.44 -4.89
N THR A 123 1.65 14.79 -3.92
CA THR A 123 0.22 14.99 -3.69
C THR A 123 -0.06 16.41 -3.20
N LYS A 124 -1.16 16.99 -3.66
CA LYS A 124 -1.65 18.28 -3.13
C LYS A 124 -2.12 18.14 -1.69
N GLN A 125 -2.70 17.00 -1.35
CA GLN A 125 -3.13 16.65 -0.01
C GLN A 125 -1.96 16.06 0.78
N LYS A 126 -1.92 16.36 2.08
CA LYS A 126 -0.92 15.87 3.03
C LYS A 126 -1.44 14.66 3.81
N PHE A 127 -0.55 13.77 4.21
CA PHE A 127 -0.85 12.53 4.92
C PHE A 127 0.19 12.28 6.02
N GLY A 128 -0.27 11.69 7.12
CA GLY A 128 0.54 11.12 8.19
C GLY A 128 0.36 9.60 8.24
N ASP A 129 -0.21 9.09 9.34
CA ASP A 129 -0.49 7.66 9.48
C ASP A 129 -1.45 7.19 8.39
N CYS A 130 -1.02 6.18 7.65
CA CYS A 130 -1.78 5.74 6.49
C CYS A 130 -1.53 4.28 6.11
N GLN A 131 -2.50 3.72 5.39
CA GLN A 131 -2.32 2.59 4.51
C GLN A 131 -2.25 3.12 3.09
N LEU A 132 -1.21 2.78 2.36
CA LEU A 132 -0.95 3.20 0.99
C LEU A 132 -0.81 1.98 0.09
N HIS A 133 -1.48 2.00 -1.04
CA HIS A 133 -1.27 1.06 -2.13
C HIS A 133 -0.71 1.79 -3.34
N VAL A 134 0.34 1.24 -3.95
CA VAL A 134 0.96 1.77 -5.17
C VAL A 134 1.39 0.62 -6.06
N GLU A 135 0.95 0.63 -7.31
CA GLU A 135 1.51 -0.26 -8.31
C GLU A 135 2.53 0.48 -9.17
N TRP A 136 3.66 -0.18 -9.42
CA TRP A 136 4.75 0.38 -10.21
C TRP A 136 5.37 -0.67 -11.16
N ALA A 137 6.00 -0.20 -12.23
CA ALA A 137 6.74 -1.07 -13.13
C ALA A 137 8.02 -0.37 -13.61
N ALA A 138 9.16 -1.05 -13.46
CA ALA A 138 10.40 -0.64 -14.11
C ALA A 138 10.25 -0.77 -15.63
N PRO A 139 11.04 -0.02 -16.43
CA PRO A 139 11.08 -0.19 -17.88
C PRO A 139 11.36 -1.64 -18.27
N ALA A 140 10.62 -2.16 -19.27
CA ALA A 140 10.84 -3.52 -19.77
C ALA A 140 12.21 -3.69 -20.45
N GLU A 141 12.69 -2.65 -21.10
CA GLU A 141 14.03 -2.59 -21.66
C GLU A 141 15.04 -2.28 -20.54
N ILE A 142 15.93 -3.23 -20.29
CA ILE A 142 16.96 -3.08 -19.27
C ILE A 142 18.04 -2.11 -19.76
N GLN A 143 18.19 -1.00 -19.03
CA GLN A 143 19.25 -0.02 -19.26
C GLN A 143 20.02 0.23 -17.95
N GLY A 144 21.34 0.15 -18.02
CA GLY A 144 22.20 0.33 -16.84
C GLY A 144 22.27 -0.88 -15.91
N SER A 145 22.76 -0.65 -14.71
CA SER A 145 22.94 -1.64 -13.65
C SER A 145 22.84 -0.98 -12.29
N SER A 146 22.69 -1.77 -11.23
CA SER A 146 22.62 -1.28 -9.85
C SER A 146 21.57 -0.16 -9.73
N GLN A 147 21.91 0.97 -9.15
CA GLN A 147 20.99 2.10 -8.90
C GLN A 147 20.60 2.90 -10.15
N SER A 148 21.22 2.68 -11.29
CA SER A 148 20.81 3.32 -12.55
C SER A 148 19.75 2.52 -13.31
N ARG A 149 19.23 1.43 -12.76
CA ARG A 149 18.31 0.51 -13.43
C ARG A 149 16.90 0.60 -12.85
N GLY A 150 16.01 1.31 -13.54
CA GLY A 150 14.60 1.42 -13.14
C GLY A 150 14.40 2.03 -11.76
N ASN A 151 15.16 3.07 -11.44
CA ASN A 151 15.19 3.72 -10.13
C ASN A 151 14.08 4.76 -9.99
N SER A 152 13.43 4.78 -8.83
CA SER A 152 12.46 5.76 -8.36
C SER A 152 12.26 5.57 -6.86
N GLY A 153 11.33 6.29 -6.25
CA GLY A 153 10.97 6.18 -4.83
C GLY A 153 9.52 6.50 -4.56
N VAL A 154 8.94 5.83 -3.58
CA VAL A 154 7.67 6.19 -2.95
C VAL A 154 8.02 6.82 -1.61
N ILE A 155 7.90 8.15 -1.51
CA ILE A 155 8.45 8.93 -0.39
C ILE A 155 7.29 9.44 0.46
N LEU A 156 7.03 8.75 1.56
CA LEU A 156 6.00 9.15 2.53
C LEU A 156 6.43 10.42 3.24
N MET A 157 5.48 11.36 3.39
CA MET A 157 5.71 12.68 3.95
C MET A 157 6.85 13.46 3.25
N GLY A 158 7.20 13.11 1.99
CA GLY A 158 8.33 13.70 1.28
C GLY A 158 9.69 13.49 1.96
N ARG A 159 9.82 12.51 2.86
CA ARG A 159 10.98 12.30 3.73
C ARG A 159 11.40 10.85 3.88
N TYR A 160 10.45 9.93 3.91
CA TYR A 160 10.67 8.52 4.29
C TYR A 160 10.47 7.65 3.05
N GLU A 161 11.57 7.25 2.44
CA GLU A 161 11.56 6.59 1.15
C GLU A 161 11.44 5.08 1.26
N MET A 162 10.46 4.54 0.55
CA MET A 162 10.39 3.15 0.13
C MET A 162 10.95 3.05 -1.28
N GLN A 163 12.10 2.38 -1.41
CA GLN A 163 12.84 2.30 -2.66
C GLN A 163 12.07 1.57 -3.76
N VAL A 164 12.05 2.17 -4.94
CA VAL A 164 11.64 1.56 -6.20
C VAL A 164 12.87 1.33 -7.06
N LEU A 165 13.12 0.09 -7.46
CA LEU A 165 14.27 -0.30 -8.27
C LEU A 165 13.94 -1.56 -9.06
N ASP A 166 14.44 -1.69 -10.27
CA ASP A 166 14.52 -3.01 -10.91
C ASP A 166 15.59 -3.85 -10.19
N SER A 167 15.17 -4.60 -9.19
CA SER A 167 16.03 -5.51 -8.40
C SER A 167 15.99 -6.95 -8.91
N TYR A 168 15.39 -7.21 -10.07
CA TYR A 168 15.36 -8.54 -10.67
C TYR A 168 16.70 -8.87 -11.32
N ASN A 169 17.44 -9.81 -10.73
CA ASN A 169 18.81 -10.16 -11.17
C ASN A 169 19.72 -8.92 -11.34
N ASN A 170 19.62 -7.95 -10.42
CA ASN A 170 20.35 -6.70 -10.44
C ASN A 170 21.09 -6.49 -9.12
N PRO A 171 22.34 -6.87 -8.99
CA PRO A 171 23.13 -6.64 -7.78
C PRO A 171 23.27 -5.14 -7.47
N THR A 172 23.01 -4.78 -6.22
CA THR A 172 23.19 -3.43 -5.68
C THR A 172 23.47 -3.51 -4.18
N TYR A 173 23.73 -2.39 -3.52
CA TYR A 173 23.79 -2.37 -2.06
C TYR A 173 22.42 -2.71 -1.45
N ALA A 174 22.43 -3.48 -0.36
CA ALA A 174 21.23 -4.13 0.16
C ALA A 174 20.14 -3.14 0.60
N ASP A 175 20.52 -2.02 1.21
CA ASP A 175 19.64 -0.96 1.68
C ASP A 175 19.20 0.05 0.60
N GLY A 176 19.49 -0.24 -0.66
CA GLY A 176 18.99 0.47 -1.84
C GLY A 176 18.30 -0.45 -2.84
N ALA A 177 18.05 -1.72 -2.51
CA ALA A 177 17.23 -2.61 -3.32
C ALA A 177 15.74 -2.23 -3.23
N ALA A 178 14.92 -2.69 -4.17
CA ALA A 178 13.48 -2.48 -4.12
C ALA A 178 12.89 -2.92 -2.77
N GLY A 179 12.08 -2.07 -2.17
CA GLY A 179 11.47 -2.32 -0.86
C GLY A 179 12.38 -2.04 0.32
N SER A 180 13.57 -1.46 0.14
CA SER A 180 14.35 -0.94 1.27
C SER A 180 13.69 0.30 1.85
N ILE A 181 13.79 0.47 3.17
CA ILE A 181 13.75 1.80 3.79
C ILE A 181 15.10 2.42 3.44
N TYR A 182 15.11 3.28 2.41
CA TYR A 182 16.33 3.67 1.68
C TYR A 182 17.47 4.15 2.56
N GLY A 183 18.66 3.56 2.35
CA GLY A 183 19.88 3.89 3.08
C GLY A 183 19.87 3.45 4.55
N GLN A 184 18.89 2.63 4.98
CA GLN A 184 18.72 2.25 6.39
C GLN A 184 18.52 0.74 6.57
N TRP A 185 17.46 0.18 5.99
CA TRP A 185 17.09 -1.21 6.18
C TRP A 185 16.82 -1.91 4.86
N PRO A 186 17.54 -3.00 4.55
CA PRO A 186 17.20 -3.84 3.40
C PRO A 186 15.86 -4.56 3.64
N PRO A 187 15.15 -4.97 2.57
CA PRO A 187 13.98 -5.84 2.70
C PRO A 187 14.39 -7.23 3.23
N LEU A 188 13.47 -7.89 3.91
CA LEU A 188 13.69 -9.27 4.41
C LEU A 188 13.93 -10.27 3.26
N VAL A 189 13.29 -10.06 2.13
CA VAL A 189 13.37 -10.90 0.92
C VAL A 189 13.19 -10.04 -0.33
N ASN A 190 13.52 -10.57 -1.51
CA ASN A 190 13.34 -9.90 -2.79
C ASN A 190 12.30 -10.63 -3.67
N PRO A 191 11.01 -10.28 -3.60
CA PRO A 191 9.95 -10.87 -4.41
C PRO A 191 9.66 -10.10 -5.70
N VAL A 192 10.62 -9.31 -6.21
CA VAL A 192 10.48 -8.50 -7.42
C VAL A 192 10.28 -9.38 -8.65
N ARG A 193 9.27 -9.07 -9.44
CA ARG A 193 9.03 -9.68 -10.76
C ARG A 193 9.96 -9.08 -11.81
N PRO A 194 10.15 -9.74 -12.96
CA PRO A 194 10.95 -9.21 -14.07
C PRO A 194 10.57 -7.78 -14.47
N PRO A 195 11.53 -6.98 -15.02
CA PRO A 195 11.25 -5.63 -15.50
C PRO A 195 10.14 -5.62 -16.53
N GLY A 196 9.37 -4.54 -16.59
CA GLY A 196 8.17 -4.40 -17.39
C GLY A 196 6.90 -4.97 -16.75
N GLN A 197 7.01 -5.87 -15.80
CA GLN A 197 5.88 -6.38 -15.03
C GLN A 197 5.51 -5.44 -13.88
N TRP A 198 4.19 -5.39 -13.59
CA TRP A 198 3.67 -4.62 -12.48
C TRP A 198 4.02 -5.26 -11.13
N GLN A 199 4.50 -4.44 -10.22
CA GLN A 199 4.75 -4.72 -8.82
C GLN A 199 3.68 -3.99 -8.00
N SER A 200 3.30 -4.52 -6.83
CA SER A 200 2.42 -3.83 -5.90
C SER A 200 3.10 -3.63 -4.55
N TYR A 201 3.11 -2.39 -4.07
CA TYR A 201 3.39 -2.08 -2.68
C TYR A 201 2.10 -1.92 -1.90
N ASP A 202 2.01 -2.60 -0.76
CA ASP A 202 1.05 -2.34 0.30
C ASP A 202 1.83 -1.91 1.54
N ILE A 203 1.68 -0.65 1.94
CA ILE A 203 2.47 0.00 2.99
C ILE A 203 1.53 0.47 4.09
N VAL A 204 1.77 0.02 5.33
CA VAL A 204 1.25 0.66 6.53
C VAL A 204 2.37 1.52 7.10
N PHE A 205 2.11 2.81 7.20
CA PHE A 205 3.05 3.81 7.69
C PHE A 205 2.49 4.51 8.92
N GLU A 206 3.30 4.58 9.96
CA GLU A 206 3.06 5.39 11.15
C GLU A 206 4.06 6.54 11.14
N ALA A 207 3.56 7.77 11.09
CA ALA A 207 4.39 8.98 11.07
C ALA A 207 5.09 9.16 12.41
N PRO A 208 6.28 9.78 12.44
CA PRO A 208 6.97 10.02 13.69
C PRO A 208 6.23 11.04 14.55
N ARG A 209 6.47 10.98 15.86
CA ARG A 209 5.97 11.94 16.83
C ARG A 209 7.13 12.65 17.51
N PHE A 210 6.95 13.94 17.72
CA PHE A 210 7.96 14.81 18.33
C PHE A 210 7.41 15.50 19.59
N ASP A 211 8.28 15.70 20.54
CA ASP A 211 8.10 16.60 21.68
C ASP A 211 9.21 17.66 21.60
N GLY A 212 8.87 18.85 21.15
CA GLY A 212 9.85 19.84 20.71
C GLY A 212 10.78 19.27 19.63
N ASP A 213 12.07 19.31 19.88
CA ASP A 213 13.09 18.78 18.97
C ASP A 213 13.37 17.27 19.15
N LYS A 214 12.74 16.64 20.13
CA LYS A 214 12.98 15.24 20.45
C LYS A 214 11.97 14.34 19.76
N VAL A 215 12.46 13.32 19.03
CA VAL A 215 11.59 12.23 18.56
C VAL A 215 11.16 11.39 19.76
N VAL A 216 9.85 11.26 19.97
CA VAL A 216 9.27 10.42 21.03
C VAL A 216 8.71 9.10 20.46
N SER A 217 8.41 9.08 19.18
CA SER A 217 8.11 7.86 18.43
C SER A 217 8.74 7.97 17.04
N PRO A 218 9.57 7.03 16.60
CA PRO A 218 10.08 7.02 15.24
C PRO A 218 8.95 6.73 14.23
N ALA A 219 9.21 6.94 12.93
CA ALA A 219 8.35 6.43 11.90
C ALA A 219 8.47 4.90 11.80
N TYR A 220 7.34 4.21 11.60
CA TYR A 220 7.31 2.75 11.43
C TYR A 220 6.74 2.36 10.07
N PHE A 221 7.27 1.27 9.55
CA PHE A 221 6.85 0.66 8.29
C PHE A 221 6.46 -0.80 8.48
N THR A 222 5.27 -1.16 8.00
CA THR A 222 4.93 -2.54 7.64
C THR A 222 4.67 -2.56 6.15
N VAL A 223 5.40 -3.39 5.40
CA VAL A 223 5.44 -3.32 3.94
C VAL A 223 5.34 -4.70 3.33
N PHE A 224 4.46 -4.80 2.34
CA PHE A 224 4.38 -5.96 1.45
C PHE A 224 4.72 -5.54 0.02
N LEU A 225 5.49 -6.35 -0.67
CA LEU A 225 5.72 -6.26 -2.11
C LEU A 225 5.19 -7.52 -2.77
N ASN A 226 4.26 -7.36 -3.71
CA ASN A 226 3.60 -8.50 -4.38
C ASN A 226 2.97 -9.50 -3.40
N GLY A 227 2.43 -9.01 -2.27
CA GLY A 227 1.85 -9.84 -1.21
C GLY A 227 2.86 -10.50 -0.26
N VAL A 228 4.18 -10.27 -0.44
CA VAL A 228 5.24 -10.84 0.40
C VAL A 228 5.75 -9.79 1.39
N LEU A 229 5.83 -10.13 2.69
CA LEU A 229 6.26 -9.23 3.75
C LEU A 229 7.74 -8.86 3.61
N LEU A 230 8.02 -7.56 3.52
CA LEU A 230 9.38 -6.99 3.47
C LEU A 230 9.83 -6.37 4.79
N HIS A 231 8.92 -5.69 5.48
CA HIS A 231 9.15 -5.08 6.78
C HIS A 231 7.95 -5.32 7.69
N ASN A 232 8.21 -5.68 8.93
CA ASN A 232 7.19 -5.86 9.96
C ASN A 232 7.40 -4.84 11.07
N HIS A 233 6.59 -3.78 11.09
CA HIS A 233 6.65 -2.69 12.08
C HIS A 233 8.09 -2.22 12.34
N LYS A 234 8.82 -1.95 11.24
CA LYS A 234 10.24 -1.60 11.28
C LYS A 234 10.41 -0.10 11.49
N ALA A 235 11.09 0.29 12.57
CA ALA A 235 11.41 1.68 12.84
C ALA A 235 12.43 2.22 11.82
N SER A 236 12.13 3.38 11.22
CA SER A 236 13.09 4.18 10.48
C SER A 236 14.06 4.88 11.44
N MET A 237 15.26 5.16 10.99
CA MET A 237 16.28 5.93 11.75
C MET A 237 16.11 7.44 11.55
N GLY A 238 15.25 7.88 10.63
CA GLY A 238 15.03 9.27 10.25
C GLY A 238 14.64 9.37 8.76
N PRO A 239 14.61 10.59 8.19
CA PRO A 239 14.41 10.82 6.76
C PRO A 239 15.47 10.11 5.91
N MET A 240 15.12 9.83 4.64
CA MET A 240 16.09 9.31 3.67
C MET A 240 17.31 10.22 3.55
N THR A 241 18.49 9.64 3.45
CA THR A 241 19.73 10.36 3.17
C THR A 241 20.63 9.52 2.25
N TYR A 242 21.33 10.18 1.32
CA TYR A 242 22.29 9.50 0.48
C TYR A 242 23.67 9.51 1.12
N ARG A 243 24.21 8.34 1.42
CA ARG A 243 25.58 8.13 1.98
C ARG A 243 25.84 8.76 3.36
N HIS A 244 24.79 9.06 4.11
CA HIS A 244 24.88 9.58 5.48
C HIS A 244 23.96 8.79 6.40
N VAL A 245 24.24 8.85 7.68
CA VAL A 245 23.33 8.29 8.69
C VAL A 245 22.15 9.24 8.86
N ALA A 246 20.95 8.69 8.80
CA ALA A 246 19.73 9.45 8.98
C ALA A 246 19.57 9.91 10.45
N HIS A 247 19.02 11.11 10.65
CA HIS A 247 18.57 11.58 11.97
C HIS A 247 17.29 12.34 11.85
N TYR A 248 16.45 12.23 12.87
CA TYR A 248 15.18 12.94 12.90
C TYR A 248 15.39 14.44 13.03
N VAL A 249 14.60 15.18 12.25
CA VAL A 249 14.41 16.62 12.37
C VAL A 249 12.91 16.84 12.49
N PRO A 250 12.41 17.63 13.46
CA PRO A 250 10.99 17.89 13.64
C PRO A 250 10.34 18.44 12.37
N HIS A 251 9.14 17.95 12.09
CA HIS A 251 8.32 18.38 10.95
C HIS A 251 6.82 18.23 11.29
N GLY A 252 5.95 18.64 10.38
CA GLY A 252 4.50 18.51 10.56
C GLY A 252 4.04 17.06 10.70
N LEU A 253 2.85 16.88 11.31
CA LEU A 253 2.24 15.55 11.48
C LEU A 253 1.77 14.95 10.15
N GLU A 254 1.57 15.77 9.14
CA GLU A 254 1.17 15.38 7.80
C GLU A 254 1.97 16.18 6.78
N GLU A 255 2.51 15.51 5.77
CA GLU A 255 3.21 16.10 4.63
C GLU A 255 2.83 15.35 3.34
N PRO A 256 3.15 15.87 2.14
CA PRO A 256 2.79 15.22 0.88
C PRO A 256 3.43 13.84 0.71
N LEU A 257 2.73 12.93 0.03
CA LEU A 257 3.34 11.77 -0.61
C LEU A 257 4.05 12.23 -1.88
N VAL A 258 5.28 11.78 -2.10
CA VAL A 258 6.09 12.13 -3.27
C VAL A 258 6.44 10.86 -4.04
N LEU A 259 6.38 10.94 -5.37
CA LEU A 259 6.96 9.96 -6.28
C LEU A 259 8.19 10.58 -6.94
N GLN A 260 9.31 9.86 -6.84
CA GLN A 260 10.61 10.38 -7.24
C GLN A 260 10.85 10.22 -8.75
N ASN A 261 11.44 11.25 -9.36
CA ASN A 261 12.01 11.21 -10.70
C ASN A 261 13.53 10.98 -10.60
N HIS A 262 13.96 9.75 -10.80
CA HIS A 262 15.38 9.42 -10.86
C HIS A 262 15.88 9.25 -12.31
N ASN A 263 15.29 9.98 -13.27
CA ASN A 263 15.61 9.98 -14.71
C ASN A 263 15.43 8.63 -15.41
N THR A 264 14.66 7.71 -14.82
CA THR A 264 14.29 6.43 -15.42
C THR A 264 12.77 6.38 -15.63
N LYS A 265 12.32 5.77 -16.73
CA LYS A 265 10.91 5.73 -17.13
C LYS A 265 10.11 4.71 -16.32
N VAL A 266 10.14 4.82 -15.00
CA VAL A 266 9.26 4.03 -14.12
C VAL A 266 7.82 4.46 -14.34
N ARG A 267 6.91 3.50 -14.33
CA ARG A 267 5.47 3.72 -14.47
C ARG A 267 4.78 3.45 -13.16
N PHE A 268 3.72 4.21 -12.88
CA PHE A 268 2.88 4.06 -11.70
C PHE A 268 1.42 3.98 -12.10
N ARG A 269 0.62 3.21 -11.35
CA ARG A 269 -0.83 3.11 -11.51
C ARG A 269 -1.50 2.72 -10.20
N ASN A 270 -2.83 2.73 -10.16
CA ASN A 270 -3.64 2.25 -9.03
C ASN A 270 -3.09 2.73 -7.70
N ILE A 271 -3.06 4.07 -7.51
CA ILE A 271 -2.51 4.69 -6.30
C ILE A 271 -3.67 5.15 -5.44
N TRP A 272 -3.78 4.58 -4.24
CA TRP A 272 -4.77 5.02 -3.28
C TRP A 272 -4.20 4.97 -1.86
N ILE A 273 -4.77 5.82 -1.00
CA ILE A 273 -4.36 5.96 0.38
C ILE A 273 -5.59 6.04 1.28
N ARG A 274 -5.51 5.48 2.45
CA ARG A 274 -6.48 5.71 3.52
C ARG A 274 -5.77 6.14 4.78
N ARG A 275 -6.37 7.10 5.49
CA ARG A 275 -5.85 7.58 6.78
C ARG A 275 -6.12 6.53 7.84
N LEU A 276 -5.15 6.29 8.69
CA LEU A 276 -5.35 5.45 9.87
C LEU A 276 -5.76 6.32 11.05
N SER A 277 -6.75 5.84 11.78
CA SER A 277 -7.17 6.37 13.08
C SER A 277 -6.82 5.36 14.16
N GLY A 278 -6.74 5.84 15.42
CA GLY A 278 -6.60 4.94 16.56
C GLY A 278 -7.81 4.00 16.73
N TYR A 279 -7.65 3.03 17.63
CA TYR A 279 -8.75 2.16 18.04
C TYR A 279 -9.81 2.94 18.80
N ASP A 280 -11.02 2.36 18.90
CA ASP A 280 -12.14 2.88 19.69
C ASP A 280 -12.56 4.32 19.30
N GLN A 281 -12.40 4.68 18.03
CA GLN A 281 -12.90 5.94 17.52
C GLN A 281 -14.40 5.83 17.23
N PRO A 282 -15.24 6.77 17.69
CA PRO A 282 -16.66 6.79 17.34
C PRO A 282 -16.83 6.97 15.84
N GLU A 283 -17.89 6.37 15.28
CA GLU A 283 -18.30 6.69 13.90
C GLU A 283 -18.61 8.19 13.80
N LYS A 284 -17.97 8.87 12.85
CA LYS A 284 -18.24 10.28 12.54
C LYS A 284 -19.27 10.39 11.44
#